data_350d29dd8b09ca997db411bc88e3ac9c
#
_entry.id   350d29dd8b09ca997db411bc88e3ac9c
#
_cell.length_a   1.000
_cell.length_b   1.000
_cell.length_c   1.000
_cell.angle_alpha   90.00
_cell.angle_beta   90.00
_cell.angle_gamma   90.00
#
_symmetry.space_group_name_H-M   'P 1'
#
loop_
_entity.id
_entity.type
_entity.pdbx_description
1 polymer ?
#
loop_
_entity_poly.entity_id
_entity_poly.type
_entity_poly.pdbx_seq_one_letter_code
_entity_poly.pdbx_strand_id
1 'polypeptide(L)'
;MFPIMLNIRGRKCTVAGGGNVAERKVKTLLKYGADVTAVSPVFKDGFPNVKRLEKEYSSSDIENSFLVIAATDNKEVNQTIYNDAKKRNILVSLSDDTEHSDFILPSSKNYDDITISVSTNGKSPALAKKISQIKSNDLEFYASILPIIEKYRSILISESRDTKKEILNFMVSDEMLEIAKESLEL
;
A
#
# COMPACT_ATOMS: atom_id res chain seq x y z
N MET A 1 8.50 4.48 12.59
CA MET A 1 8.14 3.38 11.66
C MET A 1 9.12 3.32 10.50
N PHE A 2 9.51 2.12 10.07
CA PHE A 2 10.42 1.90 8.95
C PHE A 2 9.60 1.79 7.64
N PRO A 3 9.89 2.59 6.59
CA PRO A 3 9.16 2.56 5.34
C PRO A 3 9.60 1.36 4.49
N ILE A 4 8.63 0.51 4.13
CA ILE A 4 8.83 -0.65 3.26
C ILE A 4 7.68 -0.76 2.26
N MET A 5 7.94 -1.37 1.11
CA MET A 5 6.92 -1.81 0.16
C MET A 5 6.68 -3.31 0.34
N LEU A 6 5.45 -3.70 0.70
CA LEU A 6 5.06 -5.09 0.88
C LEU A 6 4.38 -5.63 -0.38
N ASN A 7 4.87 -6.74 -0.90
CA ASN A 7 4.14 -7.47 -1.93
C ASN A 7 3.07 -8.35 -1.26
N ILE A 8 1.82 -7.93 -1.38
CA ILE A 8 0.64 -8.62 -0.82
C ILE A 8 -0.20 -9.30 -1.89
N ARG A 9 0.23 -9.32 -3.15
CA ARG A 9 -0.50 -9.95 -4.25
C ARG A 9 -0.72 -11.44 -3.97
N GLY A 10 -2.00 -11.87 -3.97
CA GLY A 10 -2.42 -13.24 -3.66
C GLY A 10 -2.20 -13.66 -2.20
N ARG A 11 -1.76 -12.76 -1.31
CA ARG A 11 -1.59 -13.06 0.12
C ARG A 11 -2.91 -12.88 0.84
N LYS A 12 -3.25 -13.82 1.72
CA LYS A 12 -4.44 -13.72 2.56
C LYS A 12 -4.31 -12.55 3.52
N CYS A 13 -5.25 -11.62 3.46
CA CYS A 13 -5.35 -10.47 4.37
C CYS A 13 -6.73 -10.47 5.02
N THR A 14 -6.77 -10.40 6.35
CA THR A 14 -8.06 -10.38 7.07
C THR A 14 -8.35 -8.98 7.60
N VAL A 15 -9.57 -8.51 7.40
CA VAL A 15 -10.06 -7.23 7.93
C VAL A 15 -11.25 -7.53 8.86
N ALA A 16 -11.11 -7.19 10.14
CA ALA A 16 -12.21 -7.26 11.09
C ALA A 16 -12.95 -5.91 11.14
N GLY A 17 -14.24 -5.95 10.87
CA GLY A 17 -15.13 -4.81 10.79
C GLY A 17 -15.91 -4.75 9.48
N GLY A 18 -17.12 -4.18 9.51
CA GLY A 18 -18.03 -4.05 8.36
C GLY A 18 -18.41 -2.61 8.02
N GLY A 19 -17.86 -1.62 8.72
CA GLY A 19 -18.17 -0.21 8.56
C GLY A 19 -17.29 0.53 7.53
N ASN A 20 -17.38 1.86 7.51
CA ASN A 20 -16.67 2.71 6.55
C ASN A 20 -15.14 2.58 6.61
N VAL A 21 -14.58 2.41 7.82
CA VAL A 21 -13.13 2.27 8.00
C VAL A 21 -12.65 0.96 7.39
N ALA A 22 -13.32 -0.15 7.73
CA ALA A 22 -13.03 -1.48 7.19
C ALA A 22 -13.17 -1.50 5.66
N GLU A 23 -14.26 -0.94 5.11
CA GLU A 23 -14.47 -0.82 3.67
C GLU A 23 -13.28 -0.17 2.96
N ARG A 24 -12.82 0.97 3.47
CA ARG A 24 -11.68 1.71 2.90
C ARG A 24 -10.40 0.85 2.93
N LYS A 25 -10.17 0.11 4.03
CA LYS A 25 -9.02 -0.79 4.17
C LYS A 25 -9.10 -1.95 3.19
N VAL A 26 -10.27 -2.57 3.06
CA VAL A 26 -10.52 -3.64 2.07
C VAL A 26 -10.26 -3.14 0.65
N LYS A 27 -10.81 -1.99 0.27
CA LYS A 27 -10.57 -1.39 -1.06
C LYS A 27 -9.08 -1.16 -1.32
N THR A 28 -8.34 -0.70 -0.31
CA THR A 28 -6.89 -0.51 -0.42
C THR A 28 -6.17 -1.83 -0.66
N LEU A 29 -6.45 -2.86 0.13
CA LEU A 29 -5.81 -4.17 -0.03
C LEU A 29 -6.11 -4.81 -1.39
N LEU A 30 -7.37 -4.71 -1.86
CA LEU A 30 -7.78 -5.20 -3.18
C LEU A 30 -7.04 -4.51 -4.31
N LYS A 31 -6.82 -3.19 -4.21
CA LYS A 31 -6.05 -2.42 -5.20
C LYS A 31 -4.64 -3.00 -5.40
N TYR A 32 -4.05 -3.56 -4.36
CA TYR A 32 -2.72 -4.18 -4.41
C TYR A 32 -2.77 -5.71 -4.58
N GLY A 33 -3.93 -6.26 -4.97
CA GLY A 33 -4.09 -7.66 -5.35
C GLY A 33 -4.10 -8.66 -4.20
N ALA A 34 -4.39 -8.24 -2.97
CA ALA A 34 -4.53 -9.16 -1.84
C ALA A 34 -5.77 -10.05 -1.97
N ASP A 35 -5.68 -11.27 -1.42
CA ASP A 35 -6.83 -12.13 -1.15
C ASP A 35 -7.46 -11.70 0.18
N VAL A 36 -8.59 -10.98 0.12
CA VAL A 36 -9.19 -10.34 1.29
C VAL A 36 -10.35 -11.14 1.84
N THR A 37 -10.30 -11.45 3.13
CA THR A 37 -11.44 -11.93 3.93
C THR A 37 -11.85 -10.82 4.91
N ALA A 38 -13.14 -10.48 4.95
CA ALA A 38 -13.69 -9.55 5.92
C ALA A 38 -14.56 -10.31 6.94
N VAL A 39 -14.45 -9.98 8.23
CA VAL A 39 -15.26 -10.57 9.30
C VAL A 39 -15.97 -9.48 10.09
N SER A 40 -17.30 -9.57 10.19
CA SER A 40 -18.14 -8.64 10.95
C SER A 40 -19.53 -9.24 11.13
N PRO A 41 -20.21 -9.01 12.27
CA PRO A 41 -21.63 -9.40 12.40
C PRO A 41 -22.54 -8.72 11.38
N VAL A 42 -22.19 -7.48 10.98
CA VAL A 42 -22.97 -6.69 10.03
C VAL A 42 -22.01 -5.96 9.08
N PHE A 43 -22.35 -5.95 7.81
CA PHE A 43 -21.66 -5.17 6.79
C PHE A 43 -22.57 -4.04 6.31
N LYS A 44 -21.98 -2.87 6.12
CA LYS A 44 -22.69 -1.73 5.52
C LYS A 44 -23.11 -2.04 4.08
N ASP A 45 -24.12 -1.34 3.60
CA ASP A 45 -24.53 -1.40 2.20
C ASP A 45 -23.40 -0.97 1.26
N GLY A 46 -23.26 -1.68 0.14
CA GLY A 46 -22.21 -1.41 -0.84
C GLY A 46 -20.78 -1.81 -0.40
N PHE A 47 -20.65 -2.61 0.68
CA PHE A 47 -19.34 -3.14 1.08
C PHE A 47 -18.72 -3.96 -0.06
N PRO A 48 -17.38 -3.89 -0.29
CA PRO A 48 -16.71 -4.57 -1.40
C PRO A 48 -17.04 -6.06 -1.50
N ASN A 49 -17.08 -6.57 -2.73
CA ASN A 49 -17.29 -8.00 -2.98
C ASN A 49 -16.01 -8.79 -2.67
N VAL A 50 -15.91 -9.28 -1.44
CA VAL A 50 -14.83 -10.13 -0.91
C VAL A 50 -15.44 -11.30 -0.15
N LYS A 51 -14.64 -12.27 0.24
CA LYS A 51 -15.08 -13.29 1.18
C LYS A 51 -15.53 -12.63 2.48
N ARG A 52 -16.82 -12.71 2.81
CA ARG A 52 -17.40 -12.16 4.03
C ARG A 52 -17.75 -13.29 5.00
N LEU A 53 -17.40 -13.07 6.26
CA LEU A 53 -17.81 -13.91 7.38
C LEU A 53 -18.77 -13.08 8.24
N GLU A 54 -20.08 -13.28 8.05
CA GLU A 54 -21.13 -12.55 8.77
C GLU A 54 -21.33 -13.15 10.17
N LYS A 55 -20.40 -12.86 11.06
CA LYS A 55 -20.35 -13.36 12.43
C LYS A 55 -19.46 -12.49 13.30
N GLU A 56 -19.53 -12.69 14.61
CA GLU A 56 -18.53 -12.14 15.52
C GLU A 56 -17.14 -12.73 15.25
N TYR A 57 -16.11 -11.93 15.53
CA TYR A 57 -14.74 -12.35 15.39
C TYR A 57 -14.41 -13.54 16.27
N SER A 58 -13.67 -14.47 15.72
CA SER A 58 -13.04 -15.56 16.45
C SER A 58 -11.56 -15.71 16.04
N SER A 59 -10.73 -16.21 16.95
CA SER A 59 -9.28 -16.36 16.75
C SER A 59 -8.91 -17.20 15.50
N SER A 60 -9.80 -18.12 15.06
CA SER A 60 -9.60 -18.91 13.83
C SER A 60 -9.74 -18.09 12.54
N ASP A 61 -10.37 -16.91 12.57
CA ASP A 61 -10.63 -16.12 11.37
C ASP A 61 -9.36 -15.56 10.75
N ILE A 62 -8.32 -15.37 11.57
CA ILE A 62 -7.01 -14.86 11.14
C ILE A 62 -5.99 -15.97 10.84
N GLU A 63 -6.37 -17.23 10.92
CA GLU A 63 -5.44 -18.32 10.60
C GLU A 63 -4.93 -18.23 9.16
N ASN A 64 -3.61 -18.43 9.02
CA ASN A 64 -2.89 -18.30 7.75
C ASN A 64 -2.98 -16.91 7.09
N SER A 65 -3.39 -15.89 7.82
CA SER A 65 -3.34 -14.52 7.33
C SER A 65 -1.89 -14.01 7.30
N PHE A 66 -1.54 -13.31 6.23
CA PHE A 66 -0.26 -12.61 6.12
C PHE A 66 -0.26 -11.33 6.96
N LEU A 67 -1.38 -10.61 6.93
CA LEU A 67 -1.63 -9.46 7.79
C LEU A 67 -3.11 -9.37 8.19
N VAL A 68 -3.34 -8.66 9.27
CA VAL A 68 -4.68 -8.43 9.84
C VAL A 68 -4.87 -6.93 10.10
N ILE A 69 -6.06 -6.44 9.80
CA ILE A 69 -6.46 -5.07 10.15
C ILE A 69 -7.68 -5.16 11.07
N ALA A 70 -7.55 -4.68 12.29
CA ALA A 70 -8.65 -4.51 13.21
C ALA A 70 -9.27 -3.11 13.01
N ALA A 71 -10.51 -3.09 12.54
CA ALA A 71 -11.25 -1.89 12.18
C ALA A 71 -12.71 -1.97 12.67
N THR A 72 -12.93 -2.60 13.82
CA THR A 72 -14.23 -2.63 14.49
C THR A 72 -14.42 -1.36 15.33
N ASP A 73 -15.64 -1.08 15.74
CA ASP A 73 -16.01 -0.02 16.68
C ASP A 73 -15.84 -0.46 18.14
N ASN A 74 -15.53 -1.72 18.39
CA ASN A 74 -15.32 -2.28 19.72
C ASN A 74 -13.82 -2.42 20.02
N LYS A 75 -13.32 -1.63 20.95
CA LYS A 75 -11.90 -1.64 21.36
C LYS A 75 -11.46 -2.96 21.97
N GLU A 76 -12.32 -3.66 22.71
CA GLU A 76 -12.00 -4.94 23.33
C GLU A 76 -11.82 -6.02 22.25
N VAL A 77 -12.66 -6.01 21.22
CA VAL A 77 -12.51 -6.91 20.07
C VAL A 77 -11.21 -6.58 19.32
N ASN A 78 -10.90 -5.30 19.07
CA ASN A 78 -9.66 -4.88 18.43
C ASN A 78 -8.43 -5.35 19.22
N GLN A 79 -8.47 -5.25 20.57
CA GLN A 79 -7.40 -5.72 21.43
C GLN A 79 -7.28 -7.26 21.41
N THR A 80 -8.40 -7.98 21.34
CA THR A 80 -8.40 -9.44 21.18
C THR A 80 -7.75 -9.85 19.88
N ILE A 81 -8.10 -9.20 18.77
CA ILE A 81 -7.51 -9.42 17.44
C ILE A 81 -5.99 -9.17 17.47
N TYR A 82 -5.56 -8.08 18.12
CA TYR A 82 -4.16 -7.77 18.31
C TYR A 82 -3.42 -8.90 19.03
N ASN A 83 -3.94 -9.33 20.18
CA ASN A 83 -3.33 -10.38 20.97
C ASN A 83 -3.24 -11.71 20.21
N ASP A 84 -4.29 -12.06 19.46
CA ASP A 84 -4.32 -13.29 18.66
C ASP A 84 -3.35 -13.22 17.47
N ALA A 85 -3.23 -12.08 16.81
CA ALA A 85 -2.25 -11.86 15.74
C ALA A 85 -0.81 -11.94 16.27
N LYS A 86 -0.52 -11.32 17.40
CA LYS A 86 0.83 -11.36 18.04
C LYS A 86 1.22 -12.79 18.43
N LYS A 87 0.31 -13.58 19.00
CA LYS A 87 0.56 -15.00 19.34
C LYS A 87 0.93 -15.84 18.10
N ARG A 88 0.46 -15.45 16.91
CA ARG A 88 0.70 -16.15 15.65
C ARG A 88 1.79 -15.54 14.79
N ASN A 89 2.46 -14.49 15.26
CA ASN A 89 3.43 -13.70 14.48
C ASN A 89 2.84 -13.17 13.15
N ILE A 90 1.56 -12.75 13.18
CA ILE A 90 0.88 -12.13 12.05
C ILE A 90 0.98 -10.62 12.22
N LEU A 91 1.35 -9.89 11.15
CA LEU A 91 1.38 -8.44 11.14
C LEU A 91 -0.02 -7.87 11.41
N VAL A 92 -0.15 -6.96 12.37
CA VAL A 92 -1.44 -6.38 12.75
C VAL A 92 -1.42 -4.86 12.73
N SER A 93 -2.50 -4.28 12.21
CA SER A 93 -2.78 -2.83 12.29
C SER A 93 -4.11 -2.60 12.97
N LEU A 94 -4.09 -1.76 14.00
CA LEU A 94 -5.27 -1.28 14.70
C LEU A 94 -5.68 0.08 14.10
N SER A 95 -6.93 0.23 13.71
CA SER A 95 -7.40 1.47 13.07
C SER A 95 -7.51 2.66 14.02
N ASP A 96 -7.60 2.39 15.30
CA ASP A 96 -7.76 3.34 16.41
C ASP A 96 -6.49 3.46 17.29
N ASP A 97 -5.48 2.62 17.07
CA ASP A 97 -4.24 2.61 17.84
C ASP A 97 -3.01 2.36 16.94
N THR A 98 -2.40 3.45 16.52
CA THR A 98 -1.19 3.39 15.66
C THR A 98 0.08 3.07 16.43
N GLU A 99 0.10 3.28 17.74
CA GLU A 99 1.28 3.05 18.57
C GLU A 99 1.56 1.55 18.75
N HIS A 100 0.51 0.77 18.96
CA HIS A 100 0.61 -0.69 19.09
C HIS A 100 0.55 -1.43 17.74
N SER A 101 0.32 -0.73 16.64
CA SER A 101 0.29 -1.34 15.31
C SER A 101 1.68 -1.72 14.80
N ASP A 102 1.83 -2.90 14.20
CA ASP A 102 3.07 -3.31 13.52
C ASP A 102 3.30 -2.49 12.24
N PHE A 103 2.23 -2.06 11.60
CA PHE A 103 2.26 -1.24 10.38
C PHE A 103 1.10 -0.25 10.32
N ILE A 104 1.28 0.80 9.54
CA ILE A 104 0.21 1.72 9.16
C ILE A 104 0.05 1.74 7.64
N LEU A 105 -1.15 2.06 7.17
CA LEU A 105 -1.37 2.33 5.76
C LEU A 105 -1.20 3.83 5.51
N PRO A 106 -0.12 4.26 4.83
CA PRO A 106 0.12 5.66 4.53
C PRO A 106 -0.88 6.19 3.50
N SER A 107 -0.95 7.50 3.35
CA SER A 107 -1.64 8.08 2.20
C SER A 107 -0.79 7.88 0.96
N SER A 108 -1.33 7.22 -0.06
CA SER A 108 -0.59 6.86 -1.26
C SER A 108 -1.29 7.29 -2.53
N LYS A 109 -0.52 7.69 -3.52
CA LYS A 109 -0.96 7.93 -4.89
C LYS A 109 -0.06 7.16 -5.85
N ASN A 110 -0.68 6.56 -6.85
CA ASN A 110 0.02 5.82 -7.90
C ASN A 110 -0.05 6.62 -9.19
N TYR A 111 1.04 6.65 -9.91
CA TYR A 111 1.21 7.13 -11.26
C TYR A 111 1.79 5.95 -12.05
N ASP A 112 0.92 5.12 -12.63
CA ASP A 112 1.28 3.82 -13.21
C ASP A 112 2.14 2.99 -12.24
N ASP A 113 3.40 2.72 -12.57
CA ASP A 113 4.33 1.95 -11.75
C ASP A 113 5.06 2.79 -10.67
N ILE A 114 4.85 4.12 -10.64
CA ILE A 114 5.41 4.97 -9.59
C ILE A 114 4.41 5.09 -8.45
N THR A 115 4.82 4.72 -7.24
CA THR A 115 4.03 4.91 -6.01
C THR A 115 4.68 5.93 -5.11
N ILE A 116 3.92 6.96 -4.73
CA ILE A 116 4.30 7.91 -3.69
C ILE A 116 3.46 7.65 -2.46
N SER A 117 4.12 7.46 -1.32
CA SER A 117 3.47 7.24 -0.03
C SER A 117 3.94 8.27 0.99
N VAL A 118 2.99 8.87 1.68
CA VAL A 118 3.25 9.92 2.67
C VAL A 118 2.71 9.49 4.02
N SER A 119 3.56 9.51 5.03
CA SER A 119 3.20 9.29 6.42
C SER A 119 3.61 10.49 7.27
N THR A 120 2.74 10.86 8.20
CA THR A 120 3.05 11.84 9.27
C THR A 120 3.16 11.12 10.62
N ASN A 121 3.42 9.80 10.62
CA ASN A 121 3.45 8.95 11.81
C ASN A 121 2.18 9.09 12.69
N GLY A 122 1.01 9.18 12.02
CA GLY A 122 -0.27 9.34 12.70
C GLY A 122 -0.62 10.77 13.13
N LYS A 123 0.32 11.73 13.07
CA LYS A 123 0.12 13.10 13.58
C LYS A 123 -0.92 13.90 12.79
N SER A 124 -1.00 13.73 11.46
CA SER A 124 -1.98 14.43 10.63
C SER A 124 -2.33 13.65 9.35
N PRO A 125 -3.34 12.76 9.41
CA PRO A 125 -3.82 12.06 8.22
C PRO A 125 -4.28 13.00 7.10
N ALA A 126 -4.88 14.15 7.46
CA ALA A 126 -5.32 15.15 6.50
C ALA A 126 -4.14 15.79 5.74
N LEU A 127 -3.05 16.11 6.45
CA LEU A 127 -1.83 16.65 5.83
C LEU A 127 -1.16 15.59 4.95
N ALA A 128 -1.03 14.34 5.42
CA ALA A 128 -0.50 13.26 4.62
C ALA A 128 -1.27 13.08 3.32
N LYS A 129 -2.61 13.13 3.39
CA LYS A 129 -3.48 13.07 2.21
C LYS A 129 -3.26 14.26 1.28
N LYS A 130 -3.20 15.48 1.81
CA LYS A 130 -2.94 16.69 1.00
C LYS A 130 -1.62 16.60 0.26
N ILE A 131 -0.55 16.19 0.94
CA ILE A 131 0.79 16.07 0.34
C ILE A 131 0.80 14.96 -0.74
N SER A 132 0.23 13.78 -0.45
CA SER A 132 0.20 12.69 -1.42
C SER A 132 -0.64 12.98 -2.67
N GLN A 133 -1.53 13.98 -2.61
CA GLN A 133 -2.39 14.40 -3.72
C GLN A 133 -1.85 15.64 -4.48
N ILE A 134 -0.69 16.16 -4.11
CA ILE A 134 -0.06 17.24 -4.88
C ILE A 134 0.14 16.72 -6.30
N LYS A 135 -0.48 17.40 -7.25
CA LYS A 135 -0.22 17.14 -8.67
C LYS A 135 1.18 17.62 -8.99
N SER A 136 1.96 16.77 -9.63
CA SER A 136 3.23 17.13 -10.19
C SER A 136 3.25 16.63 -11.63
N ASN A 137 3.36 17.53 -12.58
CA ASN A 137 3.55 17.17 -13.99
C ASN A 137 4.81 16.34 -14.17
N ASP A 138 5.82 16.56 -13.30
CA ASP A 138 7.04 15.77 -13.29
C ASP A 138 6.78 14.29 -13.00
N LEU A 139 5.85 13.97 -12.08
CA LEU A 139 5.54 12.58 -11.75
C LEU A 139 4.80 11.86 -12.87
N GLU A 140 3.92 12.55 -13.58
CA GLU A 140 3.24 12.03 -14.77
C GLU A 140 4.24 11.81 -15.91
N PHE A 141 5.16 12.76 -16.09
CA PHE A 141 6.28 12.62 -17.02
C PHE A 141 7.20 11.46 -16.65
N TYR A 142 7.64 11.34 -15.40
CA TYR A 142 8.51 10.23 -14.96
C TYR A 142 7.82 8.87 -15.14
N ALA A 143 6.52 8.77 -14.89
CA ALA A 143 5.76 7.55 -15.16
C ALA A 143 5.74 7.20 -16.65
N SER A 144 5.63 8.20 -17.53
CA SER A 144 5.60 7.99 -18.98
C SER A 144 6.94 7.51 -19.56
N ILE A 145 8.07 7.94 -18.98
CA ILE A 145 9.42 7.53 -19.44
C ILE A 145 9.93 6.25 -18.75
N LEU A 146 9.34 5.82 -17.65
CA LEU A 146 9.78 4.65 -16.90
C LEU A 146 9.88 3.37 -17.74
N PRO A 147 8.92 3.04 -18.64
CA PRO A 147 9.05 1.87 -19.51
C PRO A 147 10.25 1.95 -20.46
N ILE A 148 10.63 3.16 -20.89
CA ILE A 148 11.81 3.39 -21.74
C ILE A 148 13.08 3.07 -20.94
N ILE A 149 13.17 3.61 -19.72
CA ILE A 149 14.29 3.35 -18.81
C ILE A 149 14.42 1.85 -18.51
N GLU A 150 13.30 1.17 -18.24
CA GLU A 150 13.27 -0.29 -17.99
C GLU A 150 13.79 -1.08 -19.18
N LYS A 151 13.35 -0.74 -20.38
CA LYS A 151 13.83 -1.37 -21.63
C LYS A 151 15.35 -1.25 -21.78
N TYR A 152 15.89 -0.05 -21.62
CA TYR A 152 17.34 0.17 -21.72
C TYR A 152 18.11 -0.51 -20.58
N ARG A 153 17.57 -0.48 -19.36
CA ARG A 153 18.15 -1.20 -18.23
C ARG A 153 18.27 -2.70 -18.51
N SER A 154 17.26 -3.33 -19.12
CA SER A 154 17.30 -4.77 -19.45
C SER A 154 18.36 -5.08 -20.52
N ILE A 155 18.54 -4.21 -21.53
CA ILE A 155 19.58 -4.33 -22.54
C ILE A 155 20.98 -4.20 -21.90
N LEU A 156 21.19 -3.19 -21.06
CA LEU A 156 22.46 -2.92 -20.40
C LEU A 156 22.83 -3.96 -19.33
N ILE A 157 21.89 -4.78 -18.86
CA ILE A 157 22.18 -5.88 -17.92
C ILE A 157 23.11 -6.92 -18.53
N SER A 158 23.07 -7.13 -19.85
CA SER A 158 23.93 -8.06 -20.58
C SER A 158 25.33 -7.51 -20.86
N GLU A 159 25.61 -6.21 -20.66
CA GLU A 159 26.87 -5.55 -20.93
C GLU A 159 27.73 -5.35 -19.65
N SER A 160 28.93 -4.79 -19.77
CA SER A 160 29.85 -4.69 -18.64
C SER A 160 29.31 -3.81 -17.49
N ARG A 161 29.59 -4.18 -16.22
CA ARG A 161 29.00 -3.57 -15.02
C ARG A 161 29.27 -2.08 -14.83
N ASP A 162 30.44 -1.58 -15.23
CA ASP A 162 30.86 -0.21 -14.91
C ASP A 162 30.16 0.83 -15.81
N THR A 163 30.14 0.58 -17.11
CA THR A 163 29.47 1.44 -18.10
C THR A 163 27.95 1.55 -17.86
N LYS A 164 27.34 0.47 -17.38
CA LYS A 164 25.89 0.40 -17.11
C LYS A 164 25.42 1.42 -16.08
N LYS A 165 26.13 1.57 -14.96
CA LYS A 165 25.75 2.50 -13.89
C LYS A 165 25.81 3.95 -14.39
N GLU A 166 26.84 4.26 -15.18
CA GLU A 166 27.02 5.60 -15.76
C GLU A 166 25.91 5.93 -16.75
N ILE A 167 25.56 5.02 -17.67
CA ILE A 167 24.50 5.22 -18.65
C ILE A 167 23.15 5.38 -17.94
N LEU A 168 22.82 4.54 -16.97
CA LEU A 168 21.55 4.65 -16.25
C LEU A 168 21.46 5.95 -15.43
N ASN A 169 22.56 6.39 -14.81
CA ASN A 169 22.57 7.67 -14.11
C ASN A 169 22.41 8.86 -15.09
N PHE A 170 23.03 8.78 -16.26
CA PHE A 170 22.88 9.81 -17.29
C PHE A 170 21.44 9.89 -17.81
N MET A 171 20.77 8.74 -18.02
CA MET A 171 19.37 8.71 -18.49
C MET A 171 18.37 9.39 -17.53
N VAL A 172 18.72 9.52 -16.25
CA VAL A 172 17.89 10.19 -15.24
C VAL A 172 18.50 11.48 -14.72
N SER A 173 19.51 12.01 -15.43
CA SER A 173 20.08 13.33 -15.12
C SER A 173 19.09 14.44 -15.48
N ASP A 174 19.19 15.58 -14.78
CA ASP A 174 18.31 16.72 -15.04
C ASP A 174 18.36 17.16 -16.51
N GLU A 175 19.58 17.17 -17.11
CA GLU A 175 19.80 17.52 -18.51
C GLU A 175 19.03 16.60 -19.47
N MET A 176 19.11 15.27 -19.29
CA MET A 176 18.39 14.31 -20.13
C MET A 176 16.89 14.35 -19.92
N LEU A 177 16.44 14.57 -18.70
CA LEU A 177 15.03 14.69 -18.37
C LEU A 177 14.41 15.96 -18.95
N GLU A 178 15.14 17.09 -19.00
CA GLU A 178 14.72 18.32 -19.68
C GLU A 178 14.60 18.11 -21.20
N ILE A 179 15.61 17.53 -21.84
CA ILE A 179 15.59 17.20 -23.28
C ILE A 179 14.38 16.27 -23.61
N ALA A 180 14.14 15.27 -22.76
CA ALA A 180 13.02 14.36 -22.97
C ALA A 180 11.65 15.06 -22.82
N LYS A 181 11.51 16.00 -21.89
CA LYS A 181 10.29 16.82 -21.73
C LYS A 181 10.04 17.67 -22.97
N GLU A 182 11.06 18.40 -23.45
CA GLU A 182 10.96 19.22 -24.65
C GLU A 182 10.59 18.38 -25.89
N SER A 183 11.16 17.17 -26.02
CA SER A 183 10.91 16.27 -27.14
C SER A 183 9.49 15.67 -27.16
N LEU A 184 8.84 15.58 -26.00
CA LEU A 184 7.50 15.05 -25.85
C LEU A 184 6.41 16.15 -25.88
N GLU A 185 6.80 17.44 -26.05
CA GLU A 185 5.87 18.58 -26.02
C GLU A 185 5.00 18.66 -24.76
N LEU A 186 5.57 18.24 -23.59
CA LEU A 186 4.91 18.19 -22.28
C LEU A 186 5.24 19.39 -21.40
#